data_d879e3fbca449cc250f9b095167d0209
#
_entry.id   d879e3fbca449cc250f9b095167d0209
#
_cell.length_a   1.000
_cell.length_b   1.000
_cell.length_c   1.000
_cell.angle_alpha   90.00
_cell.angle_beta   90.00
_cell.angle_gamma   90.00
#
_symmetry.space_group_name_H-M   'P 1'
#
loop_
_entity.id
_entity.type
_entity.pdbx_description
1 polymer ?
#
loop_
_entity_poly.entity_id
_entity_poly.type
_entity_poly.pdbx_seq_one_letter_code
_entity_poly.pdbx_strand_id
1 'polypeptide(L)'
;MRNIVLLGPPGAGKGTLASRLAREFGLLHISTGDLLREEVAKNTPLGQLAQGYMARGELVPDEVILSMVRNVVGEKKGVLFDGFPRTIAQAEGLERFSPVDLVIFLEVDKAEVVRRLSGRRICPKCNAVYNLVTKPPKNDEKCDVCGTALVQREDDKPEVVARRFEVYMRDSAPLVDYYERKGLLRRVPADGSPEEVFQKVAEVLRP
;
A
#
# COMPACT_ATOMS: atom_id res chain seq x y z
N MET A 1 -9.05 -12.72 -15.23
CA MET A 1 -8.07 -11.86 -14.55
C MET A 1 -8.33 -11.96 -13.05
N ARG A 2 -7.27 -12.15 -12.24
CA ARG A 2 -7.37 -12.36 -10.78
C ARG A 2 -7.44 -11.03 -10.04
N ASN A 3 -8.26 -10.96 -9.00
CA ASN A 3 -8.24 -9.88 -8.03
C ASN A 3 -7.22 -10.22 -6.93
N ILE A 4 -6.25 -9.35 -6.73
CA ILE A 4 -5.06 -9.62 -5.91
C ILE A 4 -4.98 -8.58 -4.79
N VAL A 5 -4.67 -9.04 -3.58
CA VAL A 5 -4.42 -8.18 -2.44
C VAL A 5 -2.93 -8.23 -2.06
N LEU A 6 -2.32 -7.08 -1.84
CA LEU A 6 -0.98 -6.98 -1.24
C LEU A 6 -1.11 -6.65 0.25
N LEU A 7 -0.71 -7.58 1.09
CA LEU A 7 -0.59 -7.40 2.55
C LEU A 7 0.87 -7.20 2.96
N GLY A 8 1.06 -6.61 4.11
CA GLY A 8 2.37 -6.40 4.72
C GLY A 8 2.42 -5.11 5.54
N PRO A 9 3.40 -4.97 6.45
CA PRO A 9 3.50 -3.81 7.32
C PRO A 9 3.71 -2.50 6.55
N PRO A 10 3.46 -1.34 7.18
CA PRO A 10 3.88 -0.06 6.63
C PRO A 10 5.38 -0.11 6.27
N GLY A 11 5.76 0.39 5.10
CA GLY A 11 7.17 0.32 4.66
C GLY A 11 7.61 -0.98 3.98
N ALA A 12 6.76 -2.00 3.87
CA ALA A 12 7.11 -3.27 3.19
C ALA A 12 7.37 -3.13 1.67
N GLY A 13 7.11 -1.97 1.07
CA GLY A 13 7.34 -1.74 -0.36
C GLY A 13 6.12 -2.02 -1.25
N LYS A 14 4.94 -2.25 -0.66
CA LYS A 14 3.71 -2.57 -1.39
C LYS A 14 3.43 -1.65 -2.59
N GLY A 15 3.43 -0.34 -2.40
CA GLY A 15 3.10 0.61 -3.47
C GLY A 15 4.09 0.60 -4.64
N THR A 16 5.39 0.46 -4.36
CA THR A 16 6.41 0.33 -5.41
C THR A 16 6.22 -0.96 -6.20
N LEU A 17 5.97 -2.05 -5.52
CA LEU A 17 5.70 -3.35 -6.11
C LEU A 17 4.39 -3.34 -6.91
N ALA A 18 3.31 -2.81 -6.33
CA ALA A 18 1.98 -2.76 -6.94
C ALA A 18 1.98 -2.01 -8.28
N SER A 19 2.61 -0.84 -8.33
CA SER A 19 2.71 -0.04 -9.55
C SER A 19 3.40 -0.79 -10.70
N ARG A 20 4.42 -1.58 -10.37
CA ARG A 20 5.15 -2.38 -11.34
C ARG A 20 4.36 -3.61 -11.79
N LEU A 21 3.77 -4.36 -10.86
CA LEU A 21 2.93 -5.51 -11.14
C LEU A 21 1.72 -5.12 -12.00
N ALA A 22 1.05 -4.01 -11.66
CA ALA A 22 -0.10 -3.54 -12.39
C ALA A 22 0.23 -3.29 -13.87
N ARG A 23 1.39 -2.67 -14.13
CA ARG A 23 1.84 -2.40 -15.50
C ARG A 23 2.22 -3.69 -16.25
N GLU A 24 2.91 -4.63 -15.60
CA GLU A 24 3.41 -5.85 -16.25
C GLU A 24 2.31 -6.88 -16.49
N PHE A 25 1.36 -6.99 -15.56
CA PHE A 25 0.27 -7.97 -15.64
C PHE A 25 -1.07 -7.38 -16.10
N GLY A 26 -1.12 -6.10 -16.47
CA GLY A 26 -2.33 -5.45 -16.95
C GLY A 26 -3.43 -5.32 -15.88
N LEU A 27 -3.05 -5.13 -14.60
CA LEU A 27 -3.98 -5.05 -13.48
C LEU A 27 -4.37 -3.59 -13.20
N LEU A 28 -5.60 -3.39 -12.72
CA LEU A 28 -6.02 -2.11 -12.18
C LEU A 28 -5.43 -1.94 -10.77
N HIS A 29 -4.47 -1.03 -10.60
CA HIS A 29 -3.91 -0.71 -9.29
C HIS A 29 -4.84 0.23 -8.51
N ILE A 30 -5.27 -0.19 -7.33
CA ILE A 30 -6.05 0.61 -6.38
C ILE A 30 -5.27 0.72 -5.07
N SER A 31 -4.74 1.91 -4.80
CA SER A 31 -4.06 2.26 -3.54
C SER A 31 -4.97 3.16 -2.71
N THR A 32 -5.53 2.63 -1.63
CA THR A 32 -6.40 3.44 -0.74
C THR A 32 -5.65 4.61 -0.12
N GLY A 33 -4.36 4.44 0.17
CA GLY A 33 -3.53 5.52 0.68
C GLY A 33 -3.36 6.65 -0.34
N ASP A 34 -3.23 6.34 -1.64
CA ASP A 34 -3.07 7.36 -2.68
C ASP A 34 -4.41 8.05 -2.98
N LEU A 35 -5.51 7.30 -3.02
CA LEU A 35 -6.86 7.86 -3.14
C LEU A 35 -7.16 8.86 -2.02
N LEU A 36 -6.89 8.50 -0.75
CA LEU A 36 -7.10 9.43 0.37
C LEU A 36 -6.20 10.66 0.29
N ARG A 37 -4.94 10.51 -0.11
CA ARG A 37 -4.03 11.66 -0.31
C ARG A 37 -4.50 12.59 -1.43
N GLU A 38 -5.07 12.04 -2.49
CA GLU A 38 -5.66 12.84 -3.56
C GLU A 38 -6.88 13.64 -3.06
N GLU A 39 -7.75 13.00 -2.27
CA GLU A 39 -8.88 13.68 -1.62
C GLU A 39 -8.42 14.80 -0.66
N VAL A 40 -7.35 14.55 0.11
CA VAL A 40 -6.74 15.57 0.98
C VAL A 40 -6.20 16.74 0.14
N ALA A 41 -5.49 16.46 -0.95
CA ALA A 41 -4.93 17.48 -1.83
C ALA A 41 -6.00 18.35 -2.50
N LYS A 42 -7.16 17.74 -2.81
CA LYS A 42 -8.34 18.41 -3.37
C LYS A 42 -9.20 19.10 -2.31
N ASN A 43 -8.85 18.97 -1.03
CA ASN A 43 -9.60 19.50 0.12
C ASN A 43 -11.10 19.12 0.09
N THR A 44 -11.43 17.91 -0.32
CA THR A 44 -12.82 17.41 -0.30
C THR A 44 -13.28 17.12 1.13
N PRO A 45 -14.60 16.97 1.39
CA PRO A 45 -15.08 16.55 2.70
C PRO A 45 -14.47 15.22 3.18
N LEU A 46 -14.27 14.27 2.26
CA LEU A 46 -13.57 13.03 2.54
C LEU A 46 -12.09 13.28 2.87
N GLY A 47 -11.43 14.17 2.13
CA GLY A 47 -10.04 14.54 2.37
C GLY A 47 -9.83 15.19 3.73
N GLN A 48 -10.72 16.10 4.14
CA GLN A 48 -10.68 16.73 5.47
C GLN A 48 -10.84 15.70 6.60
N LEU A 49 -11.78 14.76 6.46
CA LEU A 49 -11.94 13.64 7.38
C LEU A 49 -10.68 12.79 7.44
N ALA A 50 -10.18 12.35 6.29
CA ALA A 50 -9.04 11.44 6.17
C ALA A 50 -7.74 12.05 6.72
N GLN A 51 -7.52 13.34 6.53
CA GLN A 51 -6.32 14.04 7.00
C GLN A 51 -6.10 13.87 8.50
N GLY A 52 -7.17 13.99 9.30
CA GLY A 52 -7.11 13.81 10.75
C GLY A 52 -6.66 12.41 11.17
N TYR A 53 -7.19 11.37 10.54
CA TYR A 53 -6.79 9.98 10.81
C TYR A 53 -5.36 9.71 10.35
N MET A 54 -5.01 10.12 9.14
CA MET A 54 -3.68 9.91 8.57
C MET A 54 -2.58 10.60 9.37
N ALA A 55 -2.83 11.82 9.85
CA ALA A 55 -1.88 12.57 10.68
C ALA A 55 -1.57 11.86 12.01
N ARG A 56 -2.53 11.12 12.56
CA ARG A 56 -2.36 10.31 13.78
C ARG A 56 -1.89 8.88 13.52
N GLY A 57 -1.71 8.49 12.25
CA GLY A 57 -1.34 7.12 11.86
C GLY A 57 -2.46 6.09 12.09
N GLU A 58 -3.71 6.54 12.14
CA GLU A 58 -4.92 5.73 12.35
C GLU A 58 -5.61 5.38 11.03
N LEU A 59 -6.52 4.40 11.08
CA LEU A 59 -7.33 4.02 9.92
C LEU A 59 -8.58 4.92 9.83
N VAL A 60 -8.91 5.33 8.61
CA VAL A 60 -10.21 5.94 8.30
C VAL A 60 -11.31 4.87 8.48
N PRO A 61 -12.51 5.22 8.96
CA PRO A 61 -13.59 4.25 9.20
C PRO A 61 -13.85 3.30 8.01
N ASP A 62 -14.08 2.04 8.32
CA ASP A 62 -14.19 0.96 7.33
C ASP A 62 -15.25 1.22 6.27
N GLU A 63 -16.42 1.74 6.66
CA GLU A 63 -17.54 2.03 5.74
C GLU A 63 -17.15 3.09 4.70
N VAL A 64 -16.39 4.10 5.11
CA VAL A 64 -15.91 5.16 4.23
C VAL A 64 -14.94 4.58 3.19
N ILE A 65 -14.00 3.75 3.64
CA ILE A 65 -13.03 3.10 2.75
C ILE A 65 -13.71 2.12 1.80
N LEU A 66 -14.64 1.30 2.31
CA LEU A 66 -15.39 0.35 1.48
C LEU A 66 -16.21 1.06 0.40
N SER A 67 -16.89 2.15 0.74
CA SER A 67 -17.64 2.97 -0.22
C SER A 67 -16.72 3.55 -1.30
N MET A 68 -15.59 4.14 -0.90
CA MET A 68 -14.60 4.70 -1.83
C MET A 68 -14.05 3.62 -2.78
N VAL A 69 -13.62 2.47 -2.25
CA VAL A 69 -13.06 1.38 -3.06
C VAL A 69 -14.11 0.81 -4.01
N ARG A 70 -15.34 0.59 -3.54
CA ARG A 70 -16.44 0.08 -4.37
C ARG A 70 -16.72 0.99 -5.57
N ASN A 71 -16.72 2.31 -5.36
CA ASN A 71 -16.93 3.28 -6.45
C ASN A 71 -15.82 3.23 -7.50
N VAL A 72 -14.55 3.02 -7.09
CA VAL A 72 -13.41 2.95 -8.01
C VAL A 72 -13.36 1.61 -8.74
N VAL A 73 -13.65 0.50 -8.04
CA VAL A 73 -13.67 -0.84 -8.63
C VAL A 73 -14.79 -0.97 -9.68
N GLY A 74 -16.02 -0.55 -9.32
CA GLY A 74 -17.18 -0.75 -10.19
C GLY A 74 -17.33 -2.23 -10.58
N GLU A 75 -17.44 -2.50 -11.88
CA GLU A 75 -17.52 -3.87 -12.44
C GLU A 75 -16.18 -4.41 -12.96
N LYS A 76 -15.08 -3.72 -12.67
CA LYS A 76 -13.75 -4.09 -13.18
C LYS A 76 -13.23 -5.36 -12.53
N LYS A 77 -12.52 -6.16 -13.32
CA LYS A 77 -11.82 -7.39 -12.89
C LYS A 77 -10.31 -7.21 -13.11
N GLY A 78 -9.51 -8.02 -12.42
CA GLY A 78 -8.07 -7.91 -12.48
C GLY A 78 -7.58 -6.70 -11.69
N VAL A 79 -8.05 -6.57 -10.46
CA VAL A 79 -7.70 -5.48 -9.55
C VAL A 79 -6.57 -5.91 -8.64
N LEU A 80 -5.59 -5.02 -8.46
CA LEU A 80 -4.52 -5.14 -7.48
C LEU A 80 -4.75 -4.12 -6.37
N PHE A 81 -5.14 -4.60 -5.20
CA PHE A 81 -5.40 -3.80 -4.00
C PHE A 81 -4.11 -3.58 -3.22
N ASP A 82 -3.75 -2.32 -3.01
CA ASP A 82 -2.60 -1.89 -2.23
C ASP A 82 -3.06 -1.08 -1.00
N GLY A 83 -2.70 -1.58 0.18
CA GLY A 83 -3.10 -0.99 1.44
C GLY A 83 -4.61 -1.11 1.74
N PHE A 84 -5.27 -2.08 1.15
CA PHE A 84 -6.64 -2.49 1.39
C PHE A 84 -6.81 -3.98 1.03
N PRO A 85 -7.56 -4.79 1.85
CA PRO A 85 -8.16 -4.40 3.12
C PRO A 85 -7.11 -4.21 4.24
N ARG A 86 -7.50 -3.50 5.31
CA ARG A 86 -6.69 -3.31 6.52
C ARG A 86 -7.35 -3.83 7.79
N THR A 87 -8.60 -4.24 7.71
CA THR A 87 -9.36 -4.87 8.80
C THR A 87 -10.13 -6.07 8.29
N ILE A 88 -10.54 -6.96 9.19
CA ILE A 88 -11.40 -8.10 8.82
C ILE A 88 -12.73 -7.62 8.23
N ALA A 89 -13.33 -6.57 8.81
CA ALA A 89 -14.57 -5.99 8.30
C ALA A 89 -14.42 -5.48 6.85
N GLN A 90 -13.29 -4.86 6.52
CA GLN A 90 -12.97 -4.47 5.15
C GLN A 90 -12.82 -5.68 4.23
N ALA A 91 -12.15 -6.76 4.68
CA ALA A 91 -11.99 -7.98 3.90
C ALA A 91 -13.34 -8.63 3.58
N GLU A 92 -14.21 -8.75 4.57
CA GLU A 92 -15.57 -9.28 4.41
C GLU A 92 -16.45 -8.40 3.51
N GLY A 93 -16.29 -7.08 3.65
CA GLY A 93 -16.97 -6.11 2.79
C GLY A 93 -16.49 -6.21 1.33
N LEU A 94 -15.19 -6.37 1.10
CA LEU A 94 -14.60 -6.52 -0.23
C LEU A 94 -15.13 -7.77 -0.95
N GLU A 95 -15.23 -8.90 -0.27
CA GLU A 95 -15.75 -10.16 -0.82
C GLU A 95 -17.13 -10.02 -1.46
N ARG A 96 -17.96 -9.08 -0.98
CA ARG A 96 -19.34 -8.87 -1.47
C ARG A 96 -19.42 -8.23 -2.85
N PHE A 97 -18.39 -7.46 -3.25
CA PHE A 97 -18.41 -6.76 -4.55
C PHE A 97 -17.18 -7.01 -5.43
N SER A 98 -16.09 -7.52 -4.87
CA SER A 98 -14.88 -7.86 -5.60
C SER A 98 -14.15 -9.02 -4.89
N PRO A 99 -14.62 -10.29 -5.06
CA PRO A 99 -14.01 -11.45 -4.45
C PRO A 99 -12.50 -11.53 -4.75
N VAL A 100 -11.72 -11.92 -3.74
CA VAL A 100 -10.26 -11.99 -3.81
C VAL A 100 -9.83 -13.38 -4.25
N ASP A 101 -8.97 -13.44 -5.27
CA ASP A 101 -8.46 -14.72 -5.82
C ASP A 101 -7.08 -15.08 -5.24
N LEU A 102 -6.31 -14.08 -4.82
CA LEU A 102 -4.94 -14.27 -4.32
C LEU A 102 -4.55 -13.14 -3.37
N VAL A 103 -3.86 -13.52 -2.31
CA VAL A 103 -3.27 -12.57 -1.36
C VAL A 103 -1.78 -12.82 -1.27
N ILE A 104 -0.98 -11.77 -1.48
CA ILE A 104 0.46 -11.80 -1.35
C ILE A 104 0.84 -11.06 -0.07
N PHE A 105 1.41 -11.76 0.87
CA PHE A 105 1.91 -11.19 2.11
C PHE A 105 3.41 -10.95 2.02
N LEU A 106 3.81 -9.69 2.07
CA LEU A 106 5.21 -9.28 2.08
C LEU A 106 5.75 -9.38 3.52
N GLU A 107 6.61 -10.34 3.76
CA GLU A 107 7.29 -10.54 5.05
C GLU A 107 8.51 -9.63 5.15
N VAL A 108 8.50 -8.75 6.15
CA VAL A 108 9.59 -7.79 6.40
C VAL A 108 9.77 -7.60 7.89
N ASP A 109 11.00 -7.60 8.35
CA ASP A 109 11.35 -7.33 9.74
C ASP A 109 11.05 -5.88 10.15
N LYS A 110 10.69 -5.69 11.43
CA LYS A 110 10.38 -4.38 11.99
C LYS A 110 11.54 -3.38 11.82
N ALA A 111 12.78 -3.82 12.02
CA ALA A 111 13.96 -2.95 11.85
C ALA A 111 14.08 -2.44 10.41
N GLU A 112 13.87 -3.31 9.43
CA GLU A 112 13.88 -2.96 8.01
C GLU A 112 12.72 -2.01 7.64
N VAL A 113 11.53 -2.22 8.21
CA VAL A 113 10.38 -1.32 8.06
C VAL A 113 10.73 0.11 8.50
N VAL A 114 11.32 0.25 9.69
CA VAL A 114 11.72 1.57 10.22
C VAL A 114 12.77 2.21 9.32
N ARG A 115 13.79 1.46 8.92
CA ARG A 115 14.85 1.92 8.00
C ARG A 115 14.28 2.42 6.67
N ARG A 116 13.33 1.68 6.08
CA ARG A 116 12.69 2.07 4.81
C ARG A 116 11.82 3.31 4.94
N LEU A 117 11.05 3.42 6.01
CA LEU A 117 10.14 4.56 6.20
C LEU A 117 10.91 5.87 6.47
N SER A 118 11.95 5.83 7.28
CA SER A 118 12.80 7.02 7.54
C SER A 118 13.50 7.54 6.28
N GLY A 119 13.92 6.64 5.39
CA GLY A 119 14.55 6.97 4.12
C GLY A 119 13.58 7.35 3.00
N ARG A 120 12.26 7.18 3.18
CA ARG A 120 11.29 7.42 2.10
C ARG A 120 11.17 8.91 1.77
N ARG A 121 11.14 9.18 0.46
CA ARG A 121 10.85 10.50 -0.11
C ARG A 121 9.83 10.35 -1.22
N ILE A 122 9.00 11.38 -1.40
CA ILE A 122 7.99 11.43 -2.46
C ILE A 122 8.11 12.74 -3.25
N CYS A 123 7.74 12.67 -4.51
CA CYS A 123 7.53 13.86 -5.30
C CYS A 123 6.09 14.36 -5.10
N PRO A 124 5.87 15.58 -4.59
CA PRO A 124 4.52 16.10 -4.38
C PRO A 124 3.77 16.39 -5.69
N LYS A 125 4.48 16.47 -6.84
CA LYS A 125 3.89 16.78 -8.14
C LYS A 125 3.47 15.52 -8.91
N CYS A 126 4.32 14.49 -8.98
CA CYS A 126 4.06 13.31 -9.80
C CYS A 126 3.92 12.00 -8.99
N ASN A 127 3.93 12.09 -7.66
CA ASN A 127 3.82 10.96 -6.73
C ASN A 127 4.93 9.88 -6.86
N ALA A 128 6.00 10.16 -7.61
CA ALA A 128 7.14 9.24 -7.69
C ALA A 128 7.73 9.00 -6.29
N VAL A 129 8.01 7.73 -5.98
CA VAL A 129 8.51 7.30 -4.69
C VAL A 129 9.98 6.94 -4.79
N TYR A 130 10.76 7.48 -3.86
CA TYR A 130 12.19 7.26 -3.68
C TYR A 130 12.48 6.76 -2.28
N ASN A 131 13.66 6.23 -2.10
CA ASN A 131 14.19 5.89 -0.80
C ASN A 131 15.70 6.22 -0.80
N LEU A 132 16.14 7.01 0.15
CA LEU A 132 17.52 7.50 0.20
C LEU A 132 18.58 6.37 0.30
N VAL A 133 18.17 5.16 0.73
CA VAL A 133 19.06 4.00 0.88
C VAL A 133 18.91 3.01 -0.27
N THR A 134 17.65 2.60 -0.59
CA THR A 134 17.39 1.49 -1.51
C THR A 134 17.07 1.92 -2.95
N LYS A 135 16.64 3.16 -3.13
CA LYS A 135 16.33 3.75 -4.44
C LYS A 135 16.51 5.28 -4.37
N PRO A 136 17.76 5.78 -4.22
CA PRO A 136 18.00 7.21 -4.17
C PRO A 136 17.66 7.90 -5.50
N PRO A 137 17.25 9.18 -5.48
CA PRO A 137 17.17 9.97 -6.70
C PRO A 137 18.55 10.16 -7.32
N LYS A 138 18.63 10.36 -8.63
CA LYS A 138 19.87 10.62 -9.35
C LYS A 138 20.48 11.99 -9.00
N ASN A 139 19.62 12.97 -8.76
CA ASN A 139 20.00 14.30 -8.29
C ASN A 139 19.46 14.47 -6.87
N ASP A 140 20.34 14.84 -5.96
CA ASP A 140 19.99 15.01 -4.54
C ASP A 140 18.72 15.84 -4.38
N GLU A 141 17.77 15.27 -3.61
CA GLU A 141 16.51 15.88 -3.23
C GLU A 141 15.55 16.27 -4.39
N LYS A 142 15.83 15.87 -5.64
CA LYS A 142 14.99 16.18 -6.80
C LYS A 142 14.41 14.92 -7.45
N CYS A 143 13.19 15.04 -7.91
CA CYS A 143 12.50 13.98 -8.64
C CYS A 143 13.12 13.76 -10.02
N ASP A 144 13.54 12.54 -10.32
CA ASP A 144 14.12 12.17 -11.63
C ASP A 144 13.13 12.28 -12.79
N VAL A 145 11.81 12.29 -12.49
CA VAL A 145 10.75 12.34 -13.50
C VAL A 145 10.38 13.76 -13.87
N CYS A 146 10.31 14.69 -12.90
CA CYS A 146 9.78 16.04 -13.14
C CYS A 146 10.60 17.18 -12.51
N GLY A 147 11.74 16.87 -11.90
CA GLY A 147 12.66 17.85 -11.31
C GLY A 147 12.18 18.56 -10.04
N THR A 148 10.96 18.26 -9.56
CA THR A 148 10.40 18.87 -8.34
C THR A 148 11.16 18.37 -7.11
N ALA A 149 11.37 19.24 -6.11
CA ALA A 149 11.95 18.88 -4.83
C ALA A 149 11.15 17.75 -4.15
N LEU A 150 11.88 16.76 -3.61
CA LEU A 150 11.29 15.64 -2.90
C LEU A 150 10.98 16.05 -1.45
N VAL A 151 9.92 15.46 -0.90
CA VAL A 151 9.52 15.69 0.48
C VAL A 151 9.36 14.38 1.23
N GLN A 152 9.50 14.42 2.55
CA GLN A 152 9.08 13.33 3.42
C GLN A 152 7.59 13.44 3.65
N ARG A 153 6.87 12.32 3.71
CA ARG A 153 5.46 12.31 4.08
C ARG A 153 5.29 12.65 5.55
N GLU A 154 4.23 13.35 5.91
CA GLU A 154 3.88 13.63 7.29
C GLU A 154 3.68 12.35 8.12
N ASP A 155 3.10 11.31 7.52
CA ASP A 155 2.89 10.01 8.14
C ASP A 155 4.15 9.12 8.20
N ASP A 156 5.32 9.63 7.79
CA ASP A 156 6.63 8.97 7.94
C ASP A 156 7.49 9.58 9.06
N LYS A 157 6.95 10.47 9.85
CA LYS A 157 7.59 10.95 11.08
C LYS A 157 7.72 9.81 12.08
N PRO A 158 8.81 9.71 12.87
CA PRO A 158 9.08 8.56 13.74
C PRO A 158 7.92 8.20 14.67
N GLU A 159 7.30 9.19 15.29
CA GLU A 159 6.17 9.02 16.19
C GLU A 159 4.93 8.46 15.48
N VAL A 160 4.67 8.91 14.25
CA VAL A 160 3.54 8.43 13.43
C VAL A 160 3.83 7.03 12.91
N VAL A 161 5.07 6.74 12.53
CA VAL A 161 5.51 5.40 12.09
C VAL A 161 5.29 4.37 13.21
N ALA A 162 5.67 4.70 14.45
CA ALA A 162 5.44 3.83 15.61
C ALA A 162 3.95 3.51 15.77
N ARG A 163 3.10 4.55 15.73
CA ARG A 163 1.65 4.39 15.81
C ARG A 163 1.07 3.56 14.67
N ARG A 164 1.50 3.79 13.44
CA ARG A 164 1.08 3.00 12.26
C ARG A 164 1.43 1.52 12.41
N PHE A 165 2.57 1.22 13.02
CA PHE A 165 2.96 -0.16 13.27
C PHE A 165 2.08 -0.81 14.33
N GLU A 166 1.74 -0.11 15.42
CA GLU A 166 0.79 -0.59 16.42
C GLU A 166 -0.59 -0.87 15.82
N VAL A 167 -1.12 0.07 15.04
CA VAL A 167 -2.40 -0.07 14.33
C VAL A 167 -2.35 -1.25 13.36
N TYR A 168 -1.24 -1.42 12.63
CA TYR A 168 -1.05 -2.56 11.75
C TYR A 168 -1.12 -3.89 12.51
N MET A 169 -0.42 -4.00 13.63
CA MET A 169 -0.40 -5.23 14.44
C MET A 169 -1.77 -5.56 15.02
N ARG A 170 -2.52 -4.55 15.43
CA ARG A 170 -3.86 -4.71 16.00
C ARG A 170 -4.92 -5.07 14.95
N ASP A 171 -4.95 -4.36 13.82
CA ASP A 171 -6.06 -4.37 12.89
C ASP A 171 -5.77 -5.15 11.60
N SER A 172 -4.54 -5.08 11.09
CA SER A 172 -4.18 -5.64 9.78
C SER A 172 -3.45 -6.97 9.86
N ALA A 173 -2.63 -7.20 10.88
CA ALA A 173 -1.92 -8.47 11.03
C ALA A 173 -2.87 -9.68 11.10
N PRO A 174 -4.06 -9.60 11.74
CA PRO A 174 -5.04 -10.70 11.74
C PRO A 174 -5.54 -11.11 10.34
N LEU A 175 -5.40 -10.27 9.33
CA LEU A 175 -5.74 -10.62 7.95
C LEU A 175 -4.88 -11.74 7.38
N VAL A 176 -3.66 -11.91 7.87
CA VAL A 176 -2.78 -13.00 7.46
C VAL A 176 -3.43 -14.35 7.77
N ASP A 177 -3.85 -14.56 9.01
CA ASP A 177 -4.54 -15.78 9.43
C ASP A 177 -5.90 -15.95 8.76
N TYR A 178 -6.62 -14.84 8.53
CA TYR A 178 -7.90 -14.84 7.85
C TYR A 178 -7.78 -15.40 6.41
N TYR A 179 -6.83 -14.89 5.63
CA TYR A 179 -6.63 -15.34 4.25
C TYR A 179 -5.86 -16.66 4.15
N GLU A 180 -5.03 -17.01 5.13
CA GLU A 180 -4.37 -18.31 5.21
C GLU A 180 -5.40 -19.44 5.39
N ARG A 181 -6.36 -19.26 6.31
CA ARG A 181 -7.50 -20.20 6.49
C ARG A 181 -8.37 -20.35 5.24
N LYS A 182 -8.46 -19.32 4.41
CA LYS A 182 -9.14 -19.38 3.10
C LYS A 182 -8.30 -20.04 2.00
N GLY A 183 -7.04 -20.37 2.25
CA GLY A 183 -6.13 -20.96 1.24
C GLY A 183 -5.66 -19.95 0.18
N LEU A 184 -5.92 -18.68 0.35
CA LEU A 184 -5.64 -17.63 -0.63
C LEU A 184 -4.27 -16.97 -0.44
N LEU A 185 -3.62 -17.16 0.73
CA LEU A 185 -2.39 -16.46 1.10
C LEU A 185 -1.14 -17.11 0.46
N ARG A 186 -0.24 -16.26 -0.01
CA ARG A 186 1.15 -16.62 -0.37
C ARG A 186 2.11 -15.68 0.32
N ARG A 187 3.04 -16.23 1.10
CA ARG A 187 4.08 -15.50 1.82
C ARG A 187 5.28 -15.26 0.92
N VAL A 188 5.77 -14.04 0.87
CA VAL A 188 6.94 -13.67 0.07
C VAL A 188 7.90 -12.86 0.93
N PRO A 189 9.13 -13.35 1.17
CA PRO A 189 10.17 -12.58 1.84
C PRO A 189 10.49 -11.32 1.06
N ALA A 190 10.40 -10.16 1.71
CA ALA A 190 10.54 -8.84 1.08
C ALA A 190 11.66 -7.99 1.71
N ASP A 191 12.67 -8.61 2.26
CA ASP A 191 13.89 -8.05 2.82
C ASP A 191 14.98 -7.74 1.76
N GLY A 192 14.87 -8.31 0.56
CA GLY A 192 15.74 -8.07 -0.57
C GLY A 192 15.53 -6.73 -1.29
N SER A 193 16.26 -6.57 -2.40
CA SER A 193 16.09 -5.43 -3.30
C SER A 193 14.70 -5.39 -3.93
N PRO A 194 14.21 -4.21 -4.38
CA PRO A 194 12.92 -4.11 -5.07
C PRO A 194 12.79 -5.03 -6.30
N GLU A 195 13.91 -5.31 -6.98
CA GLU A 195 13.96 -6.21 -8.12
C GLU A 195 13.74 -7.67 -7.70
N GLU A 196 14.47 -8.14 -6.68
CA GLU A 196 14.35 -9.50 -6.17
C GLU A 196 12.94 -9.79 -5.64
N VAL A 197 12.37 -8.84 -4.89
CA VAL A 197 10.99 -8.97 -4.38
C VAL A 197 9.99 -9.02 -5.54
N PHE A 198 10.20 -8.19 -6.56
CA PHE A 198 9.34 -8.19 -7.74
C PHE A 198 9.40 -9.55 -8.46
N GLN A 199 10.58 -10.13 -8.69
CA GLN A 199 10.71 -11.42 -9.37
C GLN A 199 10.01 -12.55 -8.58
N LYS A 200 10.21 -12.62 -7.26
CA LYS A 200 9.54 -13.60 -6.39
C LYS A 200 8.01 -13.50 -6.51
N VAL A 201 7.47 -12.28 -6.51
CA VAL A 201 6.02 -12.08 -6.63
C VAL A 201 5.53 -12.37 -8.05
N ALA A 202 6.28 -11.98 -9.06
CA ALA A 202 5.95 -12.27 -10.46
C ALA A 202 5.88 -13.78 -10.73
N GLU A 203 6.76 -14.60 -10.12
CA GLU A 203 6.70 -16.07 -10.18
C GLU A 203 5.39 -16.61 -9.60
N VAL A 204 4.90 -16.07 -8.50
CA VAL A 204 3.60 -16.44 -7.89
C VAL A 204 2.41 -16.08 -8.80
N LEU A 205 2.55 -15.02 -9.60
CA LEU A 205 1.49 -14.54 -10.49
C LEU A 205 1.44 -15.23 -11.84
N ARG A 206 2.55 -15.76 -12.29
CA ARG A 206 2.61 -16.52 -13.55
C ARG A 206 1.77 -17.80 -13.42
N PRO A 207 1.14 -18.26 -14.51
CA PRO A 207 0.34 -19.49 -14.54
C PRO A 207 1.19 -20.75 -14.31
#